data_c8b89812bf7f9635f0463b79344ceed3
#
_entry.id   c8b89812bf7f9635f0463b79344ceed3
#
_cell.length_a   1.000
_cell.length_b   1.000
_cell.length_c   1.000
_cell.angle_alpha   90.00
_cell.angle_beta   90.00
_cell.angle_gamma   90.00
#
_symmetry.space_group_name_H-M   'P 1'
#
loop_
_entity.id
_entity.type
_entity.pdbx_description
1 polymer ?
#
loop_
_entity_poly.entity_id
_entity_poly.type
_entity_poly.pdbx_seq_one_letter_code
_entity_poly.pdbx_strand_id
1 'polypeptide(L)'
;MASEQKKNLIESLYDICAIKFGDFTLKSGIQSPVYVDLRVIVSYPEILKRISDMLWNVATASKADFSVICGVPYTALPIASSMSVTYNVPMVMRRKEAKSYGTKRLIEGVFTPESKCLVIEDVVTSGSSVLETVEALASVALRVSDAVVLLDRFQGGKEMLQSQGVKLHGLLTLPEVLDVLFAKGKVDQEMAAKVRSFLSTNKFQPSVAIGKVPATPGSKLSFEARAQIVTNPVTRKLFEIMHKKKSNLAVSVDFTTCGDVLNLVDKVGPHVCIVKTHVDILEDFTTGFAESLQQLAEKHNFAIFEDRKFADIGNTVKNQYSKGLYHIADWAHLVNAHVVPGDGVIKGLKEIGEPLGRACLLIGEMSSAGTLATGEYTKAAVEMAKTHKDFVIGFISLSCLVDDPQFIHMTPGVRLSAGGDNLGQQYLTPSDVIVSRGSDVIIVGRGVYQAEDPVKAAVQYKEEAFAAYMQRIGN
;
A
#
# COMPACT_ATOMS: atom_id res chain seq x y z
N MET A 1 37.81 4.24 3.96
CA MET A 1 37.86 5.24 5.06
C MET A 1 37.18 6.52 4.58
N ALA A 2 36.36 7.15 5.43
CA ALA A 2 35.72 8.43 5.09
C ALA A 2 36.78 9.52 4.87
N SER A 3 36.58 10.41 3.87
CA SER A 3 37.42 11.58 3.67
C SER A 3 37.34 12.51 4.88
N GLU A 4 38.36 13.36 5.10
CA GLU A 4 38.36 14.29 6.22
C GLU A 4 37.15 15.24 6.21
N GLN A 5 36.72 15.65 5.02
CA GLN A 5 35.52 16.48 4.86
C GLN A 5 34.25 15.78 5.33
N LYS A 6 34.09 14.47 5.07
CA LYS A 6 32.98 13.68 5.58
C LYS A 6 33.00 13.55 7.09
N LYS A 7 34.17 13.28 7.70
CA LYS A 7 34.32 13.20 9.15
C LYS A 7 33.91 14.51 9.84
N ASN A 8 34.38 15.63 9.33
CA ASN A 8 34.04 16.95 9.84
C ASN A 8 32.55 17.26 9.70
N LEU A 9 31.90 16.80 8.61
CA LEU A 9 30.44 16.94 8.45
C LEU A 9 29.71 16.08 9.49
N ILE A 10 30.14 14.83 9.68
CA ILE A 10 29.53 13.90 10.67
C ILE A 10 29.60 14.49 12.08
N GLU A 11 30.76 15.03 12.48
CA GLU A 11 30.91 15.69 13.77
C GLU A 11 29.98 16.91 13.91
N SER A 12 29.93 17.75 12.86
CA SER A 12 29.01 18.89 12.86
C SER A 12 27.54 18.48 13.00
N LEU A 13 27.10 17.41 12.31
CA LEU A 13 25.71 16.90 12.40
C LEU A 13 25.39 16.34 13.80
N TYR A 14 26.37 15.72 14.43
CA TYR A 14 26.26 15.24 15.82
C TYR A 14 26.18 16.43 16.81
N ASP A 15 27.04 17.40 16.69
CA ASP A 15 27.15 18.55 17.60
C ASP A 15 25.88 19.44 17.54
N ILE A 16 25.21 19.56 16.41
CA ILE A 16 23.92 20.24 16.26
C ILE A 16 22.72 19.36 16.59
N CYS A 17 22.95 18.16 17.15
CA CYS A 17 21.91 17.20 17.49
C CYS A 17 21.03 16.73 16.32
N ALA A 18 21.52 16.80 15.08
CA ALA A 18 20.84 16.22 13.91
C ALA A 18 20.87 14.68 13.92
N ILE A 19 21.87 14.09 14.59
CA ILE A 19 21.98 12.66 14.82
C ILE A 19 22.20 12.45 16.32
N LYS A 20 21.36 11.62 16.96
CA LYS A 20 21.37 11.32 18.39
C LYS A 20 21.43 9.83 18.63
N PHE A 21 22.15 9.41 19.65
CA PHE A 21 22.19 8.04 20.14
C PHE A 21 21.55 7.94 21.51
N GLY A 22 20.79 6.88 21.79
CA GLY A 22 20.02 6.67 23.00
C GLY A 22 18.81 5.79 22.75
N ASP A 23 17.88 5.75 23.68
CA ASP A 23 16.65 4.95 23.53
C ASP A 23 15.51 5.85 23.02
N PHE A 24 15.09 5.64 21.78
CA PHE A 24 14.02 6.41 21.12
C PHE A 24 12.91 5.49 20.65
N THR A 25 11.65 5.90 20.88
CA THR A 25 10.50 5.25 20.27
C THR A 25 10.16 5.96 18.95
N LEU A 26 10.30 5.26 17.83
CA LEU A 26 9.94 5.79 16.51
C LEU A 26 8.42 5.86 16.35
N LYS A 27 7.93 6.63 15.36
CA LYS A 27 6.48 6.71 15.04
C LYS A 27 5.84 5.35 14.74
N SER A 28 6.62 4.36 14.33
CA SER A 28 6.20 2.97 14.11
C SER A 28 6.06 2.15 15.39
N GLY A 29 6.37 2.71 16.57
CA GLY A 29 6.44 1.99 17.84
C GLY A 29 7.75 1.22 18.07
N ILE A 30 8.65 1.16 17.08
CA ILE A 30 9.92 0.45 17.18
C ILE A 30 10.88 1.22 18.10
N GLN A 31 11.52 0.52 19.04
CA GLN A 31 12.61 1.07 19.84
C GLN A 31 13.87 1.17 18.98
N SER A 32 14.43 2.37 18.90
CA SER A 32 15.61 2.66 18.08
C SER A 32 16.73 3.26 18.92
N PRO A 33 17.96 2.73 18.83
CA PRO A 33 19.12 3.29 19.53
C PRO A 33 19.68 4.54 18.83
N VAL A 34 19.07 4.99 17.73
CA VAL A 34 19.49 6.17 16.97
C VAL A 34 18.29 6.96 16.49
N TYR A 35 18.35 8.27 16.64
CA TYR A 35 17.35 9.20 16.11
C TYR A 35 18.02 10.21 15.19
N VAL A 36 17.43 10.39 14.00
CA VAL A 36 17.91 11.30 12.97
C VAL A 36 16.87 12.38 12.71
N ASP A 37 17.24 13.64 12.94
CA ASP A 37 16.43 14.82 12.65
C ASP A 37 17.23 15.86 11.87
N LEU A 38 17.24 15.70 10.56
CA LEU A 38 17.99 16.58 9.66
C LEU A 38 17.28 17.92 9.41
N ARG A 39 16.06 18.12 9.92
CA ARG A 39 15.34 19.41 9.81
C ARG A 39 16.06 20.55 10.50
N VAL A 40 16.87 20.25 11.51
CA VAL A 40 17.64 21.28 12.26
C VAL A 40 18.69 21.97 11.39
N ILE A 41 19.14 21.35 10.27
CA ILE A 41 20.19 21.92 9.40
C ILE A 41 19.81 23.27 8.78
N VAL A 42 18.52 23.56 8.65
CA VAL A 42 18.04 24.84 8.08
C VAL A 42 18.44 26.05 8.92
N SER A 43 18.73 25.83 10.22
CA SER A 43 19.17 26.84 11.15
C SER A 43 20.70 27.09 11.12
N TYR A 44 21.44 26.30 10.34
CA TYR A 44 22.90 26.33 10.23
C TYR A 44 23.34 26.55 8.76
N PRO A 45 23.35 27.80 8.24
CA PRO A 45 23.56 28.09 6.82
C PRO A 45 24.88 27.52 6.27
N GLU A 46 25.96 27.52 7.04
CA GLU A 46 27.24 26.99 6.63
C GLU A 46 27.23 25.45 6.48
N ILE A 47 26.53 24.76 7.39
CA ILE A 47 26.34 23.31 7.30
C ILE A 47 25.45 22.97 6.11
N LEU A 48 24.35 23.70 5.92
CA LEU A 48 23.43 23.54 4.80
C LEU A 48 24.18 23.74 3.46
N LYS A 49 24.98 24.79 3.34
CA LYS A 49 25.78 25.05 2.14
C LYS A 49 26.78 23.92 1.89
N ARG A 50 27.52 23.50 2.92
CA ARG A 50 28.49 22.41 2.79
C ARG A 50 27.84 21.09 2.38
N ILE A 51 26.67 20.77 2.92
CA ILE A 51 25.87 19.59 2.52
C ILE A 51 25.52 19.70 1.03
N SER A 52 25.03 20.85 0.61
CA SER A 52 24.63 21.10 -0.78
C SER A 52 25.80 20.92 -1.75
N ASP A 53 26.97 21.47 -1.40
CA ASP A 53 28.19 21.33 -2.21
C ASP A 53 28.67 19.87 -2.27
N MET A 54 28.63 19.13 -1.15
CA MET A 54 29.04 17.74 -1.12
C MET A 54 28.07 16.83 -1.88
N LEU A 55 26.75 17.06 -1.80
CA LEU A 55 25.75 16.31 -2.58
C LEU A 55 25.88 16.60 -4.09
N TRP A 56 26.16 17.84 -4.47
CA TRP A 56 26.47 18.17 -5.86
C TRP A 56 27.67 17.39 -6.38
N ASN A 57 28.73 17.32 -5.58
CA ASN A 57 29.92 16.55 -5.94
C ASN A 57 29.62 15.04 -6.04
N VAL A 58 28.75 14.51 -5.20
CA VAL A 58 28.30 13.10 -5.31
C VAL A 58 27.53 12.88 -6.62
N ALA A 59 26.60 13.77 -6.97
CA ALA A 59 25.82 13.67 -8.21
C ALA A 59 26.72 13.72 -9.45
N THR A 60 27.65 14.68 -9.51
CA THR A 60 28.56 14.86 -10.65
C THR A 60 29.59 13.74 -10.76
N ALA A 61 30.16 13.28 -9.63
CA ALA A 61 31.10 12.17 -9.61
C ALA A 61 30.46 10.83 -10.02
N SER A 62 29.17 10.65 -9.72
CA SER A 62 28.41 9.47 -10.15
C SER A 62 27.97 9.51 -11.62
N LYS A 63 28.29 10.61 -12.34
CA LYS A 63 27.87 10.84 -13.73
C LYS A 63 26.33 10.80 -13.89
N ALA A 64 25.60 11.24 -12.86
CA ALA A 64 24.17 11.40 -12.97
C ALA A 64 23.83 12.41 -14.09
N ASP A 65 22.90 12.05 -14.96
CA ASP A 65 22.50 12.86 -16.10
C ASP A 65 21.18 13.56 -15.79
N PHE A 66 21.24 14.88 -15.59
CA PHE A 66 20.07 15.69 -15.22
C PHE A 66 20.18 17.12 -15.73
N SER A 67 19.05 17.73 -16.02
CA SER A 67 18.92 19.13 -16.41
C SER A 67 18.06 19.94 -15.43
N VAL A 68 17.40 19.26 -14.49
CA VAL A 68 16.55 19.86 -13.46
C VAL A 68 16.71 19.08 -12.17
N ILE A 69 16.49 19.70 -11.01
CA ILE A 69 16.55 19.04 -9.71
C ILE A 69 15.24 19.18 -8.97
N CYS A 70 14.93 18.22 -8.07
CA CYS A 70 13.76 18.23 -7.21
C CYS A 70 14.11 17.74 -5.81
N GLY A 71 13.88 18.58 -4.80
CA GLY A 71 14.00 18.16 -3.40
C GLY A 71 12.72 17.46 -2.92
N VAL A 72 12.87 16.35 -2.18
CA VAL A 72 11.74 15.70 -1.50
C VAL A 72 11.21 16.60 -0.37
N PRO A 73 9.91 16.87 -0.28
CA PRO A 73 9.34 17.69 0.78
C PRO A 73 9.46 17.03 2.18
N TYR A 74 9.88 17.75 3.28
CA TYR A 74 10.20 19.19 3.22
C TYR A 74 11.70 19.46 3.40
N THR A 75 12.43 18.58 4.11
CA THR A 75 13.81 18.80 4.58
C THR A 75 14.81 18.95 3.43
N ALA A 76 14.62 18.23 2.34
CA ALA A 76 15.51 18.31 1.20
C ALA A 76 15.27 19.56 0.31
N LEU A 77 14.17 20.30 0.48
CA LEU A 77 13.90 21.51 -0.30
C LEU A 77 14.95 22.62 -0.08
N PRO A 78 15.34 22.99 1.14
CA PRO A 78 16.42 23.95 1.39
C PRO A 78 17.74 23.51 0.77
N ILE A 79 18.06 22.21 0.82
CA ILE A 79 19.28 21.65 0.20
C ILE A 79 19.21 21.84 -1.31
N ALA A 80 18.11 21.43 -1.94
CA ALA A 80 17.90 21.56 -3.38
C ALA A 80 17.91 23.03 -3.82
N SER A 81 17.30 23.93 -3.03
CA SER A 81 17.33 25.37 -3.32
C SER A 81 18.75 25.94 -3.26
N SER A 82 19.54 25.55 -2.26
CA SER A 82 20.95 25.93 -2.16
C SER A 82 21.77 25.43 -3.35
N MET A 83 21.54 24.17 -3.78
CA MET A 83 22.20 23.60 -4.97
C MET A 83 21.78 24.34 -6.24
N SER A 84 20.48 24.60 -6.43
CA SER A 84 19.95 25.31 -7.60
C SER A 84 20.62 26.68 -7.79
N VAL A 85 20.68 27.47 -6.72
CA VAL A 85 21.27 28.81 -6.74
C VAL A 85 22.80 28.74 -6.94
N THR A 86 23.48 27.84 -6.23
CA THR A 86 24.95 27.76 -6.27
C THR A 86 25.47 27.28 -7.61
N TYR A 87 24.80 26.31 -8.22
CA TYR A 87 25.25 25.65 -9.47
C TYR A 87 24.46 26.04 -10.72
N ASN A 88 23.56 27.02 -10.57
CA ASN A 88 22.74 27.54 -11.67
C ASN A 88 21.96 26.39 -12.40
N VAL A 89 21.37 25.49 -11.66
CA VAL A 89 20.55 24.38 -12.18
C VAL A 89 19.08 24.64 -11.90
N PRO A 90 18.17 24.55 -12.90
CA PRO A 90 16.73 24.69 -12.68
C PRO A 90 16.21 23.72 -11.61
N MET A 91 15.24 24.18 -10.81
CA MET A 91 14.60 23.38 -9.77
C MET A 91 13.09 23.32 -9.98
N VAL A 92 12.49 22.17 -9.75
CA VAL A 92 11.05 22.00 -9.57
C VAL A 92 10.74 21.59 -8.14
N MET A 93 9.52 21.91 -7.68
CA MET A 93 9.08 21.58 -6.33
C MET A 93 7.89 20.62 -6.39
N ARG A 94 7.98 19.49 -5.67
CA ARG A 94 6.84 18.64 -5.38
C ARG A 94 6.06 19.20 -4.20
N ARG A 95 4.75 19.33 -4.35
CA ARG A 95 3.83 19.57 -3.22
C ARG A 95 3.56 18.27 -2.49
N LYS A 96 3.40 18.32 -1.17
CA LYS A 96 3.01 17.15 -0.39
C LYS A 96 1.55 16.76 -0.65
N GLU A 97 0.69 17.75 -0.92
CA GLU A 97 -0.73 17.59 -1.21
C GLU A 97 -1.13 18.37 -2.46
N ALA A 98 -2.03 17.80 -3.26
CA ALA A 98 -2.64 18.52 -4.37
C ALA A 98 -3.60 19.59 -3.82
N LYS A 99 -3.67 20.76 -4.45
CA LYS A 99 -4.67 21.76 -4.12
C LYS A 99 -6.08 21.25 -4.43
N SER A 100 -7.03 21.52 -3.55
CA SER A 100 -8.45 21.27 -3.78
C SER A 100 -9.07 22.19 -4.84
N TYR A 101 -8.37 23.29 -5.20
CA TYR A 101 -8.79 24.30 -6.16
C TYR A 101 -7.62 24.76 -7.06
N GLY A 102 -7.91 25.33 -8.23
CA GLY A 102 -6.92 25.79 -9.19
C GLY A 102 -6.36 24.68 -10.08
N THR A 103 -5.09 24.77 -10.47
CA THR A 103 -4.47 23.89 -11.48
C THR A 103 -4.22 22.45 -11.03
N LYS A 104 -4.56 22.05 -9.79
CA LYS A 104 -4.36 20.70 -9.21
C LYS A 104 -2.98 20.07 -9.43
N ARG A 105 -1.95 20.87 -9.76
CA ARG A 105 -0.62 20.38 -10.09
C ARG A 105 0.13 19.97 -8.83
N LEU A 106 0.73 18.78 -8.85
CA LEU A 106 1.63 18.28 -7.79
C LEU A 106 3.05 18.82 -7.94
N ILE A 107 3.47 19.18 -9.16
CA ILE A 107 4.79 19.71 -9.47
C ILE A 107 4.66 21.17 -9.87
N GLU A 108 5.43 22.04 -9.21
CA GLU A 108 5.54 23.47 -9.47
C GLU A 108 6.90 23.80 -10.07
N GLY A 109 6.94 24.81 -10.93
CA GLY A 109 8.14 25.26 -11.63
C GLY A 109 7.96 25.17 -13.15
N VAL A 110 9.02 25.55 -13.87
CA VAL A 110 9.07 25.49 -15.34
C VAL A 110 10.03 24.38 -15.74
N PHE A 111 9.57 23.49 -16.58
CA PHE A 111 10.34 22.36 -17.09
C PHE A 111 9.86 21.97 -18.49
N THR A 112 10.72 21.29 -19.24
CA THR A 112 10.36 20.68 -20.53
C THR A 112 9.99 19.22 -20.30
N PRO A 113 8.90 18.69 -20.89
CA PRO A 113 8.62 17.25 -20.87
C PRO A 113 9.85 16.44 -21.33
N GLU A 114 10.01 15.22 -20.77
CA GLU A 114 11.14 14.32 -21.00
C GLU A 114 12.49 14.80 -20.44
N SER A 115 12.55 15.98 -19.78
CA SER A 115 13.74 16.42 -19.07
C SER A 115 14.12 15.44 -17.97
N LYS A 116 15.42 15.25 -17.78
CA LYS A 116 15.96 14.38 -16.73
C LYS A 116 16.06 15.14 -15.41
N CYS A 117 15.44 14.61 -14.36
CA CYS A 117 15.39 15.23 -13.03
C CYS A 117 16.18 14.39 -12.01
N LEU A 118 17.10 15.05 -11.29
CA LEU A 118 17.77 14.48 -10.13
C LEU A 118 16.92 14.71 -8.87
N VAL A 119 16.60 13.64 -8.14
CA VAL A 119 15.92 13.75 -6.85
C VAL A 119 16.93 13.91 -5.72
N ILE A 120 16.65 14.85 -4.81
CA ILE A 120 17.49 15.14 -3.64
C ILE A 120 16.67 14.78 -2.39
N GLU A 121 17.28 13.98 -1.49
CA GLU A 121 16.66 13.55 -0.24
C GLU A 121 17.59 13.81 0.94
N ASP A 122 17.04 14.03 2.12
CA ASP A 122 17.80 14.19 3.36
C ASP A 122 18.14 12.85 4.01
N VAL A 123 17.19 11.95 4.13
CA VAL A 123 17.40 10.62 4.72
C VAL A 123 16.63 9.53 4.00
N VAL A 124 17.30 8.45 3.67
CA VAL A 124 16.66 7.26 3.10
C VAL A 124 16.70 6.11 4.11
N THR A 125 15.49 5.58 4.42
CA THR A 125 15.30 4.34 5.19
C THR A 125 14.81 3.22 4.26
N SER A 126 13.57 3.32 3.78
CA SER A 126 12.94 2.42 2.82
C SER A 126 12.99 2.92 1.38
N GLY A 127 13.19 4.22 1.17
CA GLY A 127 13.15 4.86 -0.15
C GLY A 127 11.77 5.29 -0.63
N SER A 128 10.70 5.07 0.16
CA SER A 128 9.32 5.38 -0.26
C SER A 128 9.10 6.85 -0.61
N SER A 129 9.64 7.80 0.16
CA SER A 129 9.51 9.26 -0.15
C SER A 129 10.14 9.64 -1.48
N VAL A 130 11.27 9.00 -1.82
CA VAL A 130 11.93 9.18 -3.12
C VAL A 130 11.03 8.62 -4.23
N LEU A 131 10.50 7.40 -4.08
CA LEU A 131 9.62 6.78 -5.08
C LEU A 131 8.34 7.59 -5.30
N GLU A 132 7.68 8.05 -4.25
CA GLU A 132 6.53 8.96 -4.37
C GLU A 132 6.87 10.24 -5.15
N THR A 133 8.09 10.74 -4.99
CA THR A 133 8.55 11.94 -5.74
C THR A 133 8.82 11.58 -7.20
N VAL A 134 9.41 10.43 -7.47
CA VAL A 134 9.62 9.90 -8.82
C VAL A 134 8.30 9.71 -9.56
N GLU A 135 7.28 9.14 -8.91
CA GLU A 135 5.93 8.97 -9.48
C GLU A 135 5.29 10.33 -9.80
N ALA A 136 5.38 11.29 -8.87
CA ALA A 136 4.85 12.63 -9.11
C ALA A 136 5.55 13.35 -10.26
N LEU A 137 6.87 13.19 -10.42
CA LEU A 137 7.63 13.73 -11.54
C LEU A 137 7.27 13.04 -12.85
N ALA A 138 7.12 11.73 -12.84
CA ALA A 138 6.70 10.95 -14.00
C ALA A 138 5.29 11.33 -14.49
N SER A 139 4.37 11.70 -13.59
CA SER A 139 3.02 12.16 -13.95
C SER A 139 2.99 13.43 -14.81
N VAL A 140 4.10 14.17 -14.85
CA VAL A 140 4.29 15.37 -15.68
C VAL A 140 5.38 15.17 -16.75
N ALA A 141 5.67 13.92 -17.09
CA ALA A 141 6.67 13.52 -18.09
C ALA A 141 8.12 13.94 -17.77
N LEU A 142 8.49 14.11 -16.50
CA LEU A 142 9.87 14.22 -16.07
C LEU A 142 10.46 12.83 -15.80
N ARG A 143 11.70 12.58 -16.23
CA ARG A 143 12.37 11.28 -16.06
C ARG A 143 13.36 11.33 -14.92
N VAL A 144 13.31 10.33 -14.04
CA VAL A 144 14.24 10.18 -12.92
C VAL A 144 14.97 8.85 -13.05
N SER A 145 16.29 8.89 -13.12
CA SER A 145 17.18 7.71 -13.09
C SER A 145 18.07 7.68 -11.85
N ASP A 146 18.28 8.84 -11.23
CA ASP A 146 19.24 9.03 -10.15
C ASP A 146 18.63 9.85 -9.00
N ALA A 147 19.02 9.50 -7.78
CA ALA A 147 18.73 10.26 -6.57
C ALA A 147 20.00 10.39 -5.72
N VAL A 148 20.19 11.54 -5.10
CA VAL A 148 21.24 11.77 -4.11
C VAL A 148 20.65 11.92 -2.72
N VAL A 149 21.29 11.34 -1.70
CA VAL A 149 20.83 11.42 -0.31
C VAL A 149 21.96 11.84 0.62
N LEU A 150 21.64 12.72 1.60
CA LEU A 150 22.60 13.07 2.64
C LEU A 150 22.94 11.89 3.51
N LEU A 151 21.95 11.16 4.01
CA LEU A 151 22.15 10.01 4.89
C LEU A 151 21.34 8.79 4.41
N ASP A 152 22.05 7.74 3.99
CA ASP A 152 21.46 6.41 3.83
C ASP A 152 21.55 5.66 5.18
N ARG A 153 20.40 5.30 5.74
CA ARG A 153 20.34 4.53 7.00
C ARG A 153 20.83 3.08 6.86
N PHE A 154 21.13 2.66 5.63
CA PHE A 154 21.62 1.30 5.33
C PHE A 154 20.63 0.20 5.72
N GLN A 155 19.34 0.49 5.59
CA GLN A 155 18.24 -0.40 5.98
C GLN A 155 17.44 -0.94 4.77
N GLY A 156 18.02 -1.00 3.55
CA GLY A 156 17.41 -1.60 2.35
C GLY A 156 16.80 -0.60 1.35
N GLY A 157 16.82 0.70 1.65
CA GLY A 157 16.26 1.73 0.75
C GLY A 157 16.99 1.84 -0.59
N LYS A 158 18.31 1.61 -0.61
CA LYS A 158 19.11 1.63 -1.83
C LYS A 158 18.71 0.50 -2.78
N GLU A 159 18.56 -0.71 -2.26
CA GLU A 159 18.14 -1.90 -3.01
C GLU A 159 16.72 -1.72 -3.54
N MET A 160 15.84 -1.14 -2.72
CA MET A 160 14.47 -0.82 -3.11
C MET A 160 14.45 0.16 -4.30
N LEU A 161 15.14 1.27 -4.21
CA LEU A 161 15.20 2.27 -5.27
C LEU A 161 15.81 1.69 -6.55
N GLN A 162 16.86 0.90 -6.43
CA GLN A 162 17.50 0.24 -7.56
C GLN A 162 16.56 -0.74 -8.28
N SER A 163 15.72 -1.48 -7.52
CA SER A 163 14.70 -2.36 -8.10
C SER A 163 13.65 -1.62 -8.93
N GLN A 164 13.44 -0.32 -8.65
CA GLN A 164 12.53 0.57 -9.36
C GLN A 164 13.23 1.41 -10.43
N GLY A 165 14.49 1.08 -10.78
CA GLY A 165 15.25 1.76 -11.83
C GLY A 165 15.85 3.10 -11.39
N VAL A 166 15.86 3.43 -10.11
CA VAL A 166 16.46 4.65 -9.56
C VAL A 166 17.75 4.31 -8.83
N LYS A 167 18.87 4.88 -9.27
CA LYS A 167 20.17 4.71 -8.62
C LYS A 167 20.29 5.69 -7.46
N LEU A 168 20.50 5.18 -6.24
CA LEU A 168 20.74 5.99 -5.06
C LEU A 168 22.23 6.22 -4.83
N HIS A 169 22.62 7.48 -4.69
CA HIS A 169 23.98 7.90 -4.40
C HIS A 169 24.03 8.58 -3.02
N GLY A 170 24.47 7.84 -2.00
CA GLY A 170 24.54 8.33 -0.62
C GLY A 170 25.83 9.13 -0.36
N LEU A 171 25.69 10.30 0.28
CA LEU A 171 26.85 11.03 0.78
C LEU A 171 27.44 10.37 2.03
N LEU A 172 26.56 10.02 3.00
CA LEU A 172 26.89 9.35 4.24
C LEU A 172 26.04 8.08 4.38
N THR A 173 26.58 7.07 5.06
CA THR A 173 25.80 5.92 5.56
C THR A 173 25.77 5.91 7.08
N LEU A 174 24.71 5.40 7.69
CA LEU A 174 24.61 5.36 9.15
C LEU A 174 25.71 4.49 9.81
N PRO A 175 26.16 3.35 9.24
CA PRO A 175 27.35 2.64 9.72
C PRO A 175 28.62 3.51 9.68
N GLU A 176 28.86 4.27 8.59
CA GLU A 176 30.00 5.17 8.46
C GLU A 176 29.97 6.29 9.53
N VAL A 177 28.78 6.85 9.77
CA VAL A 177 28.56 7.86 10.84
C VAL A 177 28.90 7.28 12.20
N LEU A 178 28.42 6.07 12.50
CA LEU A 178 28.68 5.38 13.76
C LEU A 178 30.17 5.13 13.97
N ASP A 179 30.86 4.63 12.94
CA ASP A 179 32.30 4.31 13.03
C ASP A 179 33.14 5.57 13.27
N VAL A 180 32.83 6.68 12.63
CA VAL A 180 33.50 7.96 12.84
C VAL A 180 33.27 8.48 14.26
N LEU A 181 32.05 8.49 14.76
CA LEU A 181 31.72 9.00 16.10
C LEU A 181 32.24 8.09 17.20
N PHE A 182 32.26 6.78 16.98
CA PHE A 182 32.92 5.83 17.88
C PHE A 182 34.44 6.06 17.98
N ALA A 183 35.11 6.22 16.83
CA ALA A 183 36.55 6.52 16.79
C ALA A 183 36.90 7.86 17.45
N LYS A 184 35.99 8.82 17.51
CA LYS A 184 36.11 10.11 18.17
C LYS A 184 35.67 10.09 19.64
N GLY A 185 35.29 8.94 20.19
CA GLY A 185 34.82 8.78 21.58
C GLY A 185 33.50 9.47 21.90
N LYS A 186 32.70 9.86 20.87
CA LYS A 186 31.37 10.47 21.01
C LYS A 186 30.28 9.40 21.28
N VAL A 187 30.53 8.15 20.95
CA VAL A 187 29.66 7.00 21.16
C VAL A 187 30.49 5.90 21.83
N ASP A 188 29.98 5.30 22.89
CA ASP A 188 30.66 4.20 23.58
C ASP A 188 30.46 2.84 22.89
N GLN A 189 31.18 1.83 23.37
CA GLN A 189 31.16 0.49 22.77
C GLN A 189 29.82 -0.20 22.89
N GLU A 190 29.09 0.01 23.99
CA GLU A 190 27.77 -0.59 24.22
C GLU A 190 26.75 -0.03 23.25
N MET A 191 26.68 1.29 23.11
CA MET A 191 25.78 1.96 22.18
C MET A 191 26.13 1.62 20.72
N ALA A 192 27.41 1.55 20.37
CA ALA A 192 27.84 1.14 19.03
C ALA A 192 27.38 -0.29 18.69
N ALA A 193 27.47 -1.22 19.67
CA ALA A 193 26.97 -2.58 19.50
C ALA A 193 25.43 -2.62 19.32
N LYS A 194 24.69 -1.85 20.15
CA LYS A 194 23.22 -1.72 20.05
C LYS A 194 22.81 -1.22 18.66
N VAL A 195 23.46 -0.18 18.13
CA VAL A 195 23.14 0.38 16.81
C VAL A 195 23.46 -0.63 15.70
N ARG A 196 24.60 -1.32 15.73
CA ARG A 196 24.93 -2.34 14.73
C ARG A 196 23.93 -3.50 14.75
N SER A 197 23.56 -3.98 15.94
CA SER A 197 22.51 -5.01 16.09
C SER A 197 21.18 -4.53 15.54
N PHE A 198 20.76 -3.32 15.88
CA PHE A 198 19.53 -2.72 15.35
C PHE A 198 19.52 -2.64 13.83
N LEU A 199 20.60 -2.19 13.20
CA LEU A 199 20.72 -2.10 11.74
C LEU A 199 20.71 -3.47 11.06
N SER A 200 21.23 -4.51 11.70
CA SER A 200 21.23 -5.87 11.15
C SER A 200 19.86 -6.53 11.22
N THR A 201 19.13 -6.32 12.32
CA THR A 201 17.80 -6.93 12.57
C THR A 201 16.63 -6.15 11.94
N ASN A 202 16.78 -4.82 11.80
CA ASN A 202 15.78 -3.93 11.21
C ASN A 202 16.17 -3.48 9.81
N LYS A 203 16.86 -4.34 9.06
CA LYS A 203 16.94 -4.14 7.63
C LYS A 203 15.52 -4.18 7.10
N PHE A 204 15.14 -3.11 6.44
CA PHE A 204 14.06 -3.18 5.48
C PHE A 204 14.52 -4.24 4.48
N GLN A 205 14.12 -5.47 4.72
CA GLN A 205 14.01 -6.34 3.56
C GLN A 205 13.07 -5.55 2.68
N PRO A 206 13.38 -5.33 1.42
CA PRO A 206 12.32 -4.99 0.50
C PRO A 206 11.27 -6.08 0.82
N SER A 207 10.25 -5.76 1.61
CA SER A 207 8.96 -6.40 1.44
C SER A 207 8.87 -6.31 -0.04
N VAL A 208 9.02 -7.44 -0.74
CA VAL A 208 9.17 -7.52 -2.19
C VAL A 208 8.37 -6.36 -2.67
N ALA A 209 9.06 -5.33 -3.17
CA ALA A 209 8.43 -4.06 -3.43
C ALA A 209 7.10 -4.44 -4.00
N ILE A 210 6.01 -3.76 -3.62
CA ILE A 210 4.81 -3.91 -4.41
C ILE A 210 5.15 -3.34 -5.80
N GLY A 211 6.23 -3.81 -6.32
CA GLY A 211 6.93 -3.62 -7.52
C GLY A 211 7.10 -4.99 -8.07
N LYS A 212 6.15 -5.39 -8.94
CA LYS A 212 6.35 -6.51 -9.86
C LYS A 212 7.07 -7.73 -9.20
N VAL A 213 6.45 -8.37 -8.21
CA VAL A 213 6.23 -9.80 -8.44
C VAL A 213 5.74 -9.82 -9.87
N PRO A 214 6.37 -10.54 -10.83
CA PRO A 214 5.74 -10.72 -12.12
C PRO A 214 4.34 -11.16 -11.74
N ALA A 215 3.39 -10.20 -11.85
CA ALA A 215 2.04 -10.43 -11.40
C ALA A 215 1.65 -11.65 -12.19
N THR A 216 1.32 -12.71 -11.49
CA THR A 216 0.74 -13.86 -12.17
C THR A 216 -0.35 -13.23 -13.00
N PRO A 217 -0.26 -13.19 -14.33
CA PRO A 217 -1.22 -12.42 -15.11
C PRO A 217 -2.56 -13.02 -14.74
N GLY A 218 -3.45 -12.21 -14.16
CA GLY A 218 -4.76 -12.69 -13.75
C GLY A 218 -5.42 -13.39 -14.94
N SER A 219 -6.33 -14.31 -14.66
CA SER A 219 -6.96 -15.11 -15.70
C SER A 219 -7.37 -14.27 -16.91
N LYS A 220 -6.95 -14.68 -18.11
CA LYS A 220 -7.39 -14.10 -19.38
C LYS A 220 -8.75 -14.63 -19.83
N LEU A 221 -9.34 -15.58 -19.09
CA LEU A 221 -10.67 -16.07 -19.35
C LEU A 221 -11.71 -15.03 -18.89
N SER A 222 -12.78 -14.89 -19.68
CA SER A 222 -13.90 -14.04 -19.28
C SER A 222 -14.61 -14.57 -18.03
N PHE A 223 -15.30 -13.72 -17.28
CA PHE A 223 -16.11 -14.15 -16.14
C PHE A 223 -17.15 -15.18 -16.53
N GLU A 224 -17.74 -15.05 -17.73
CA GLU A 224 -18.64 -16.04 -18.29
C GLU A 224 -17.95 -17.40 -18.50
N ALA A 225 -16.78 -17.43 -19.12
CA ALA A 225 -16.02 -18.65 -19.33
C ALA A 225 -15.57 -19.28 -17.99
N ARG A 226 -15.15 -18.45 -17.02
CA ARG A 226 -14.81 -18.90 -15.68
C ARG A 226 -16.03 -19.52 -14.95
N ALA A 227 -17.22 -18.93 -15.09
CA ALA A 227 -18.45 -19.49 -14.53
C ALA A 227 -18.76 -20.90 -15.02
N GLN A 228 -18.34 -21.26 -16.26
CA GLN A 228 -18.57 -22.59 -16.81
C GLN A 228 -17.62 -23.65 -16.25
N ILE A 229 -16.42 -23.26 -15.81
CA ILE A 229 -15.39 -24.20 -15.37
C ILE A 229 -15.22 -24.33 -13.87
N VAL A 230 -15.72 -23.33 -13.09
CA VAL A 230 -15.60 -23.40 -11.63
C VAL A 230 -16.53 -24.45 -11.03
N THR A 231 -16.01 -25.17 -10.04
CA THR A 231 -16.76 -26.23 -9.36
C THR A 231 -17.59 -25.70 -8.22
N ASN A 232 -17.10 -24.67 -7.51
CA ASN A 232 -17.81 -24.08 -6.38
C ASN A 232 -19.04 -23.25 -6.85
N PRO A 233 -20.25 -23.53 -6.35
CA PRO A 233 -21.48 -22.88 -6.82
C PRO A 233 -21.55 -21.39 -6.45
N VAL A 234 -20.94 -20.99 -5.32
CA VAL A 234 -20.90 -19.57 -4.90
C VAL A 234 -20.01 -18.76 -5.84
N THR A 235 -18.85 -19.31 -6.21
CA THR A 235 -17.94 -18.69 -7.19
C THR A 235 -18.62 -18.55 -8.56
N ARG A 236 -19.31 -19.61 -9.00
CA ARG A 236 -20.06 -19.58 -10.26
C ARG A 236 -21.08 -18.45 -10.27
N LYS A 237 -21.93 -18.39 -9.26
CA LYS A 237 -22.95 -17.34 -9.12
C LYS A 237 -22.32 -15.94 -9.12
N LEU A 238 -21.18 -15.77 -8.45
CA LEU A 238 -20.49 -14.47 -8.40
C LEU A 238 -19.96 -14.06 -9.78
N PHE A 239 -19.34 -14.95 -10.54
CA PHE A 239 -18.92 -14.64 -11.92
C PHE A 239 -20.10 -14.34 -12.84
N GLU A 240 -21.22 -15.03 -12.70
CA GLU A 240 -22.46 -14.74 -13.43
C GLU A 240 -23.02 -13.34 -13.12
N ILE A 241 -22.99 -12.94 -11.84
CA ILE A 241 -23.36 -11.58 -11.40
C ILE A 241 -22.44 -10.56 -12.06
N MET A 242 -21.11 -10.77 -12.00
CA MET A 242 -20.11 -9.87 -12.57
C MET A 242 -20.26 -9.71 -14.07
N HIS A 243 -20.47 -10.83 -14.79
CA HIS A 243 -20.71 -10.83 -16.24
C HIS A 243 -22.02 -10.10 -16.61
N LYS A 244 -23.14 -10.46 -15.97
CA LYS A 244 -24.47 -9.91 -16.25
C LYS A 244 -24.55 -8.40 -15.97
N LYS A 245 -23.96 -7.95 -14.85
CA LYS A 245 -23.99 -6.54 -14.43
C LYS A 245 -22.89 -5.70 -15.08
N LYS A 246 -21.96 -6.32 -15.80
CA LYS A 246 -20.73 -5.68 -16.27
C LYS A 246 -20.06 -4.89 -15.15
N SER A 247 -19.86 -5.56 -14.01
CA SER A 247 -19.34 -4.93 -12.78
C SER A 247 -18.43 -5.90 -12.02
N ASN A 248 -17.25 -5.43 -11.72
CA ASN A 248 -16.30 -6.05 -10.80
C ASN A 248 -15.98 -5.10 -9.62
N LEU A 249 -16.98 -4.32 -9.25
CA LEU A 249 -16.95 -3.39 -8.12
C LEU A 249 -17.60 -4.02 -6.88
N ALA A 250 -16.86 -4.07 -5.78
CA ALA A 250 -17.37 -4.27 -4.43
C ALA A 250 -17.38 -2.93 -3.68
N VAL A 251 -18.50 -2.57 -3.05
CA VAL A 251 -18.58 -1.35 -2.24
C VAL A 251 -18.60 -1.73 -0.75
N SER A 252 -17.66 -1.15 0.03
CA SER A 252 -17.65 -1.22 1.49
C SER A 252 -18.55 -0.13 2.06
N VAL A 253 -19.50 -0.53 2.91
CA VAL A 253 -20.53 0.36 3.48
C VAL A 253 -20.27 0.55 4.98
N ASP A 254 -19.19 1.24 5.31
CA ASP A 254 -18.65 1.36 6.68
C ASP A 254 -19.36 2.49 7.46
N PHE A 255 -20.71 2.43 7.54
CA PHE A 255 -21.54 3.27 8.41
C PHE A 255 -21.79 2.60 9.75
N THR A 256 -22.13 3.38 10.77
CA THR A 256 -22.41 2.90 12.12
C THR A 256 -23.90 2.67 12.40
N THR A 257 -24.80 3.03 11.45
CA THR A 257 -26.25 2.81 11.56
C THR A 257 -26.78 1.93 10.44
N CYS A 258 -27.69 1.04 10.78
CA CYS A 258 -28.36 0.15 9.84
C CYS A 258 -29.11 0.92 8.73
N GLY A 259 -29.75 2.03 9.09
CA GLY A 259 -30.50 2.86 8.18
C GLY A 259 -29.64 3.46 7.06
N ASP A 260 -28.47 3.99 7.41
CA ASP A 260 -27.54 4.56 6.43
C ASP A 260 -26.96 3.50 5.49
N VAL A 261 -26.63 2.30 6.04
CA VAL A 261 -26.19 1.16 5.23
C VAL A 261 -27.26 0.80 4.19
N LEU A 262 -28.50 0.54 4.62
CA LEU A 262 -29.59 0.11 3.72
C LEU A 262 -29.91 1.18 2.67
N ASN A 263 -29.92 2.46 3.05
CA ASN A 263 -30.16 3.58 2.14
C ASN A 263 -29.08 3.65 1.04
N LEU A 264 -27.80 3.53 1.41
CA LEU A 264 -26.73 3.51 0.41
C LEU A 264 -26.82 2.26 -0.47
N VAL A 265 -27.01 1.09 0.12
CA VAL A 265 -27.06 -0.20 -0.58
C VAL A 265 -28.19 -0.22 -1.61
N ASP A 266 -29.38 0.32 -1.29
CA ASP A 266 -30.48 0.38 -2.27
C ASP A 266 -30.14 1.25 -3.48
N LYS A 267 -29.39 2.35 -3.27
CA LYS A 267 -28.95 3.26 -4.34
C LYS A 267 -27.83 2.68 -5.22
N VAL A 268 -26.79 2.09 -4.60
CA VAL A 268 -25.61 1.59 -5.34
C VAL A 268 -25.74 0.15 -5.79
N GLY A 269 -26.67 -0.60 -5.19
CA GLY A 269 -26.92 -2.02 -5.48
C GLY A 269 -27.00 -2.39 -6.96
N PRO A 270 -27.66 -1.61 -7.83
CA PRO A 270 -27.68 -1.87 -9.28
C PRO A 270 -26.31 -1.89 -9.94
N HIS A 271 -25.29 -1.24 -9.36
CA HIS A 271 -23.99 -0.99 -9.98
C HIS A 271 -22.86 -1.90 -9.45
N VAL A 272 -23.09 -2.62 -8.34
CA VAL A 272 -22.06 -3.42 -7.66
C VAL A 272 -22.29 -4.91 -7.83
N CYS A 273 -21.23 -5.71 -7.84
CA CYS A 273 -21.32 -7.18 -7.76
C CYS A 273 -21.32 -7.69 -6.32
N ILE A 274 -20.75 -6.91 -5.40
CA ILE A 274 -20.63 -7.25 -3.98
C ILE A 274 -20.91 -6.00 -3.14
N VAL A 275 -21.62 -6.17 -2.03
CA VAL A 275 -21.68 -5.23 -0.92
C VAL A 275 -20.88 -5.83 0.25
N LYS A 276 -19.87 -5.09 0.73
CA LYS A 276 -19.03 -5.48 1.86
C LYS A 276 -19.46 -4.74 3.13
N THR A 277 -19.71 -5.48 4.18
CA THR A 277 -20.12 -4.98 5.49
C THR A 277 -19.07 -5.25 6.56
N HIS A 278 -19.14 -4.48 7.65
CA HIS A 278 -18.50 -4.73 8.94
C HIS A 278 -19.59 -4.65 9.99
N VAL A 279 -20.25 -5.77 10.27
CA VAL A 279 -21.44 -5.80 11.14
C VAL A 279 -21.12 -5.38 12.57
N ASP A 280 -19.89 -5.55 13.00
CA ASP A 280 -19.39 -5.25 14.33
C ASP A 280 -19.16 -3.74 14.61
N ILE A 281 -19.33 -2.88 13.61
CA ILE A 281 -19.32 -1.41 13.81
C ILE A 281 -20.74 -0.82 13.88
N LEU A 282 -21.80 -1.61 13.67
CA LEU A 282 -23.18 -1.15 13.72
C LEU A 282 -23.64 -1.01 15.18
N GLU A 283 -24.11 0.17 15.53
CA GLU A 283 -24.60 0.50 16.88
C GLU A 283 -26.05 0.02 17.11
N ASP A 284 -26.82 -0.14 16.04
CA ASP A 284 -28.25 -0.43 16.05
C ASP A 284 -28.61 -1.75 15.31
N PHE A 285 -27.68 -2.74 15.30
CA PHE A 285 -27.90 -4.00 14.60
C PHE A 285 -29.14 -4.76 15.12
N THR A 286 -29.96 -5.23 14.17
CA THR A 286 -31.10 -6.11 14.42
C THR A 286 -31.17 -7.22 13.37
N THR A 287 -31.90 -8.30 13.66
CA THR A 287 -32.17 -9.34 12.64
C THR A 287 -32.94 -8.79 11.44
N GLY A 288 -33.82 -7.80 11.64
CA GLY A 288 -34.51 -7.12 10.56
C GLY A 288 -33.58 -6.35 9.59
N PHE A 289 -32.42 -5.90 10.07
CA PHE A 289 -31.38 -5.34 9.18
C PHE A 289 -30.84 -6.42 8.23
N ALA A 290 -30.48 -7.59 8.76
CA ALA A 290 -29.97 -8.70 7.96
C ALA A 290 -30.98 -9.16 6.90
N GLU A 291 -32.25 -9.28 7.26
CA GLU A 291 -33.34 -9.60 6.34
C GLU A 291 -33.51 -8.54 5.24
N SER A 292 -33.49 -7.27 5.60
CA SER A 292 -33.59 -6.16 4.65
C SER A 292 -32.40 -6.13 3.69
N LEU A 293 -31.19 -6.38 4.18
CA LEU A 293 -29.98 -6.46 3.36
C LEU A 293 -30.04 -7.63 2.37
N GLN A 294 -30.54 -8.79 2.79
CA GLN A 294 -30.77 -9.94 1.90
C GLN A 294 -31.80 -9.62 0.81
N GLN A 295 -32.92 -8.95 1.16
CA GLN A 295 -33.93 -8.51 0.17
C GLN A 295 -33.32 -7.55 -0.86
N LEU A 296 -32.46 -6.62 -0.43
CA LEU A 296 -31.74 -5.74 -1.35
C LEU A 296 -30.74 -6.50 -2.23
N ALA A 297 -30.09 -7.52 -1.68
CA ALA A 297 -29.18 -8.38 -2.44
C ALA A 297 -29.90 -9.16 -3.53
N GLU A 298 -31.09 -9.67 -3.26
CA GLU A 298 -31.95 -10.32 -4.26
C GLU A 298 -32.47 -9.32 -5.30
N LYS A 299 -33.04 -8.20 -4.84
CA LYS A 299 -33.58 -7.13 -5.69
C LYS A 299 -32.57 -6.64 -6.71
N HIS A 300 -31.35 -6.39 -6.26
CA HIS A 300 -30.29 -5.78 -7.09
C HIS A 300 -29.28 -6.78 -7.62
N ASN A 301 -29.39 -8.06 -7.29
CA ASN A 301 -28.48 -9.14 -7.71
C ASN A 301 -27.02 -8.84 -7.41
N PHE A 302 -26.65 -8.80 -6.12
CA PHE A 302 -25.27 -8.71 -5.62
C PHE A 302 -25.03 -9.75 -4.51
N ALA A 303 -23.76 -10.06 -4.24
CA ALA A 303 -23.37 -10.90 -3.10
C ALA A 303 -23.11 -10.04 -1.87
N ILE A 304 -23.46 -10.52 -0.68
CA ILE A 304 -23.10 -9.89 0.59
C ILE A 304 -21.81 -10.51 1.10
N PHE A 305 -20.82 -9.67 1.39
CA PHE A 305 -19.53 -10.06 1.96
C PHE A 305 -19.34 -9.40 3.35
N GLU A 306 -19.38 -10.20 4.40
CA GLU A 306 -19.08 -9.75 5.76
C GLU A 306 -17.56 -9.86 6.01
N ASP A 307 -16.88 -8.73 6.14
CA ASP A 307 -15.42 -8.60 6.30
C ASP A 307 -15.02 -8.79 7.78
N ARG A 308 -15.37 -9.95 8.37
CA ARG A 308 -15.19 -10.25 9.80
C ARG A 308 -13.75 -10.58 10.18
N LYS A 309 -12.94 -11.04 9.21
CA LYS A 309 -11.54 -11.46 9.41
C LYS A 309 -11.40 -12.48 10.55
N PHE A 310 -12.08 -13.62 10.43
CA PHE A 310 -12.01 -14.68 11.43
C PHE A 310 -10.57 -15.14 11.66
N ALA A 311 -10.22 -15.32 12.95
CA ALA A 311 -8.86 -15.69 13.37
C ALA A 311 -8.86 -16.63 14.59
N ASP A 312 -9.91 -17.42 14.77
CA ASP A 312 -10.06 -18.42 15.82
C ASP A 312 -10.29 -19.81 15.22
N ILE A 313 -10.29 -20.86 16.01
CA ILE A 313 -10.38 -22.25 15.57
C ILE A 313 -11.55 -23.00 16.22
N GLY A 314 -11.90 -24.17 15.64
CA GLY A 314 -12.76 -25.17 16.22
C GLY A 314 -14.14 -24.60 16.60
N ASN A 315 -14.62 -24.93 17.82
CA ASN A 315 -15.95 -24.53 18.26
C ASN A 315 -16.12 -23.01 18.43
N THR A 316 -15.05 -22.29 18.76
CA THR A 316 -15.11 -20.83 18.94
C THR A 316 -15.43 -20.14 17.62
N VAL A 317 -14.72 -20.46 16.54
CA VAL A 317 -14.97 -19.84 15.23
C VAL A 317 -16.35 -20.21 14.67
N LYS A 318 -16.84 -21.45 14.92
CA LYS A 318 -18.20 -21.84 14.58
C LYS A 318 -19.24 -20.96 15.26
N ASN A 319 -19.07 -20.74 16.58
CA ASN A 319 -19.97 -19.89 17.35
C ASN A 319 -19.89 -18.41 16.93
N GLN A 320 -18.69 -17.90 16.64
CA GLN A 320 -18.52 -16.55 16.09
C GLN A 320 -19.24 -16.37 14.76
N TYR A 321 -19.32 -17.42 13.94
CA TYR A 321 -19.94 -17.38 12.63
C TYR A 321 -21.47 -17.57 12.68
N SER A 322 -21.95 -18.53 13.50
CA SER A 322 -23.37 -18.97 13.51
C SER A 322 -24.19 -18.52 14.70
N LYS A 323 -23.54 -17.94 15.73
CA LYS A 323 -24.19 -17.60 17.01
C LYS A 323 -23.93 -16.13 17.38
N GLY A 324 -24.20 -15.80 18.64
CA GLY A 324 -24.04 -14.47 19.20
C GLY A 324 -25.12 -13.51 18.70
N LEU A 325 -24.80 -12.22 18.59
CA LEU A 325 -25.73 -11.18 18.17
C LEU A 325 -25.96 -11.19 16.65
N TYR A 326 -24.92 -11.47 15.86
CA TYR A 326 -24.93 -11.18 14.44
C TYR A 326 -25.39 -12.32 13.54
N HIS A 327 -25.29 -13.57 13.95
CA HIS A 327 -25.66 -14.75 13.16
C HIS A 327 -25.21 -14.68 11.70
N ILE A 328 -23.92 -14.37 11.48
CA ILE A 328 -23.35 -13.99 10.17
C ILE A 328 -23.63 -15.05 9.10
N ALA A 329 -23.58 -16.33 9.46
CA ALA A 329 -23.82 -17.44 8.53
C ALA A 329 -25.22 -17.42 7.89
N ASP A 330 -26.21 -16.84 8.58
CA ASP A 330 -27.60 -16.88 8.12
C ASP A 330 -27.84 -15.91 6.94
N TRP A 331 -27.04 -14.84 6.83
CA TRP A 331 -27.27 -13.78 5.84
C TRP A 331 -26.09 -13.46 4.91
N ALA A 332 -24.84 -13.62 5.36
CA ALA A 332 -23.67 -13.31 4.55
C ALA A 332 -23.36 -14.43 3.55
N HIS A 333 -23.21 -14.11 2.27
CA HIS A 333 -22.83 -15.08 1.25
C HIS A 333 -21.33 -15.43 1.34
N LEU A 334 -20.52 -14.42 1.67
CA LEU A 334 -19.06 -14.51 1.78
C LEU A 334 -18.59 -14.01 3.13
N VAL A 335 -17.58 -14.66 3.67
CA VAL A 335 -16.80 -14.19 4.82
C VAL A 335 -15.32 -14.28 4.51
N ASN A 336 -14.47 -13.76 5.38
CA ASN A 336 -13.03 -13.95 5.25
C ASN A 336 -12.36 -14.40 6.55
N ALA A 337 -11.16 -14.97 6.40
CA ALA A 337 -10.36 -15.44 7.51
C ALA A 337 -8.88 -15.20 7.32
N HIS A 338 -8.18 -14.98 8.44
CA HIS A 338 -6.73 -15.07 8.53
C HIS A 338 -6.27 -16.53 8.56
N VAL A 339 -5.10 -16.79 7.99
CA VAL A 339 -4.50 -18.15 7.99
C VAL A 339 -3.58 -18.41 9.19
N VAL A 340 -3.35 -17.39 10.03
CA VAL A 340 -2.50 -17.52 11.23
C VAL A 340 -2.90 -18.69 12.14
N PRO A 341 -4.22 -18.98 12.37
CA PRO A 341 -4.59 -20.11 13.20
C PRO A 341 -4.40 -21.49 12.54
N GLY A 342 -3.95 -21.53 11.28
CA GLY A 342 -3.85 -22.77 10.50
C GLY A 342 -5.22 -23.23 9.98
N ASP A 343 -5.27 -24.49 9.58
CA ASP A 343 -6.39 -25.12 8.87
C ASP A 343 -7.71 -25.20 9.70
N GLY A 344 -7.58 -25.12 11.01
CA GLY A 344 -8.72 -25.21 11.94
C GLY A 344 -9.76 -24.10 11.78
N VAL A 345 -9.36 -22.90 11.34
CA VAL A 345 -10.28 -21.79 11.08
C VAL A 345 -11.20 -22.12 9.90
N ILE A 346 -10.63 -22.65 8.80
CA ILE A 346 -11.41 -22.99 7.61
C ILE A 346 -12.35 -24.15 7.88
N LYS A 347 -11.86 -25.20 8.55
CA LYS A 347 -12.69 -26.36 8.92
C LYS A 347 -13.91 -25.96 9.76
N GLY A 348 -13.70 -25.06 10.73
CA GLY A 348 -14.79 -24.56 11.56
C GLY A 348 -15.81 -23.72 10.79
N LEU A 349 -15.36 -22.82 9.92
CA LEU A 349 -16.25 -22.02 9.08
C LEU A 349 -16.98 -22.86 8.03
N LYS A 350 -16.28 -23.83 7.42
CA LYS A 350 -16.83 -24.73 6.40
C LYS A 350 -17.96 -25.58 6.94
N GLU A 351 -17.80 -26.18 8.12
CA GLU A 351 -18.82 -27.03 8.74
C GLU A 351 -20.17 -26.31 8.90
N ILE A 352 -20.14 -25.00 9.12
CA ILE A 352 -21.35 -24.16 9.23
C ILE A 352 -21.79 -23.63 7.87
N GLY A 353 -20.85 -23.09 7.08
CA GLY A 353 -21.19 -22.31 5.90
C GLY A 353 -21.49 -23.12 4.66
N GLU A 354 -20.80 -24.25 4.43
CA GLU A 354 -20.98 -25.06 3.23
C GLU A 354 -22.42 -25.59 3.07
N PRO A 355 -23.08 -26.14 4.12
CA PRO A 355 -24.48 -26.56 4.02
C PRO A 355 -25.46 -25.42 3.72
N LEU A 356 -25.09 -24.18 4.04
CA LEU A 356 -25.88 -22.98 3.79
C LEU A 356 -25.54 -22.31 2.44
N GLY A 357 -24.68 -22.93 1.63
CA GLY A 357 -24.23 -22.34 0.35
C GLY A 357 -23.41 -21.06 0.53
N ARG A 358 -22.57 -20.99 1.57
CA ARG A 358 -21.66 -19.89 1.86
C ARG A 358 -20.24 -20.24 1.43
N ALA A 359 -19.37 -19.22 1.34
CA ALA A 359 -17.97 -19.41 0.99
C ALA A 359 -17.04 -18.47 1.76
N CYS A 360 -15.74 -18.77 1.73
CA CYS A 360 -14.72 -18.02 2.44
C CYS A 360 -13.67 -17.47 1.48
N LEU A 361 -13.16 -16.28 1.79
CA LEU A 361 -11.97 -15.68 1.20
C LEU A 361 -10.82 -15.72 2.21
N LEU A 362 -9.62 -16.09 1.81
CA LEU A 362 -8.47 -16.01 2.69
C LEU A 362 -7.76 -14.67 2.53
N ILE A 363 -7.34 -14.08 3.65
CA ILE A 363 -6.49 -12.90 3.63
C ILE A 363 -5.08 -13.37 3.27
N GLY A 364 -4.69 -13.15 2.02
CA GLY A 364 -3.37 -13.51 1.51
C GLY A 364 -2.36 -12.37 1.62
N GLU A 365 -2.84 -11.12 1.43
CA GLU A 365 -2.06 -9.88 1.57
C GLU A 365 -2.95 -8.79 2.16
N MET A 366 -2.35 -7.80 2.80
CA MET A 366 -3.05 -6.63 3.34
C MET A 366 -2.45 -5.34 2.79
N SER A 367 -3.28 -4.31 2.62
CA SER A 367 -2.90 -3.01 2.07
C SER A 367 -2.24 -2.05 3.08
N SER A 368 -2.17 -2.43 4.35
CA SER A 368 -1.55 -1.61 5.40
C SER A 368 -0.03 -1.65 5.33
N ALA A 369 0.61 -0.49 5.55
CA ALA A 369 2.06 -0.42 5.70
C ALA A 369 2.52 -1.27 6.90
N GLY A 370 3.61 -2.04 6.73
CA GLY A 370 4.14 -2.89 7.79
C GLY A 370 3.34 -4.17 8.06
N THR A 371 2.45 -4.58 7.17
CA THR A 371 1.71 -5.84 7.28
C THR A 371 2.63 -7.05 7.39
N LEU A 372 2.26 -8.03 8.20
CA LEU A 372 2.92 -9.33 8.30
C LEU A 372 2.33 -10.36 7.31
N ALA A 373 1.25 -10.01 6.61
CA ALA A 373 0.62 -10.86 5.60
C ALA A 373 1.43 -10.81 4.29
N THR A 374 2.63 -11.38 4.30
CA THR A 374 3.59 -11.41 3.19
C THR A 374 4.41 -12.71 3.20
N GLY A 375 5.11 -13.02 2.12
CA GLY A 375 6.07 -14.11 2.05
C GLY A 375 5.48 -15.48 2.41
N GLU A 376 5.97 -16.13 3.46
CA GLU A 376 5.50 -17.46 3.90
C GLU A 376 4.03 -17.46 4.32
N TYR A 377 3.54 -16.38 4.91
CA TYR A 377 2.11 -16.22 5.22
C TYR A 377 1.24 -16.30 3.95
N THR A 378 1.62 -15.56 2.92
CA THR A 378 0.91 -15.57 1.62
C THR A 378 0.97 -16.94 0.96
N LYS A 379 2.12 -17.61 0.98
CA LYS A 379 2.26 -18.98 0.46
C LYS A 379 1.36 -19.96 1.21
N ALA A 380 1.33 -19.88 2.53
CA ALA A 380 0.45 -20.71 3.35
C ALA A 380 -1.03 -20.48 3.02
N ALA A 381 -1.44 -19.22 2.78
CA ALA A 381 -2.80 -18.90 2.36
C ALA A 381 -3.16 -19.55 1.02
N VAL A 382 -2.26 -19.54 0.05
CA VAL A 382 -2.45 -20.17 -1.28
C VAL A 382 -2.59 -21.68 -1.14
N GLU A 383 -1.69 -22.35 -0.42
CA GLU A 383 -1.75 -23.81 -0.24
C GLU A 383 -3.00 -24.25 0.54
N MET A 384 -3.40 -23.48 1.54
CA MET A 384 -4.61 -23.73 2.31
C MET A 384 -5.88 -23.55 1.45
N ALA A 385 -5.90 -22.53 0.57
CA ALA A 385 -7.00 -22.34 -0.39
C ALA A 385 -7.11 -23.50 -1.37
N LYS A 386 -6.00 -23.98 -1.93
CA LYS A 386 -5.98 -25.17 -2.83
C LYS A 386 -6.51 -26.42 -2.16
N THR A 387 -6.22 -26.61 -0.87
CA THR A 387 -6.68 -27.74 -0.08
C THR A 387 -8.19 -27.69 0.18
N HIS A 388 -8.77 -26.50 0.32
CA HIS A 388 -10.16 -26.27 0.68
C HIS A 388 -10.96 -25.54 -0.41
N LYS A 389 -10.66 -25.76 -1.68
CA LYS A 389 -11.32 -25.06 -2.81
C LYS A 389 -12.81 -25.35 -2.98
N ASP A 390 -13.34 -26.30 -2.25
CA ASP A 390 -14.76 -26.57 -2.12
C ASP A 390 -15.50 -25.52 -1.27
N PHE A 391 -14.78 -24.79 -0.38
CA PHE A 391 -15.33 -23.74 0.47
C PHE A 391 -14.58 -22.41 0.32
N VAL A 392 -13.25 -22.44 0.12
CA VAL A 392 -12.43 -21.24 -0.11
C VAL A 392 -12.44 -20.89 -1.60
N ILE A 393 -13.00 -19.73 -1.92
CA ILE A 393 -13.20 -19.30 -3.32
C ILE A 393 -12.16 -18.29 -3.81
N GLY A 394 -11.26 -17.84 -2.96
CA GLY A 394 -10.25 -16.86 -3.36
C GLY A 394 -9.64 -16.09 -2.21
N PHE A 395 -9.15 -14.89 -2.52
CA PHE A 395 -8.28 -14.15 -1.64
C PHE A 395 -8.67 -12.67 -1.54
N ILE A 396 -8.48 -12.12 -0.36
CA ILE A 396 -8.23 -10.69 -0.18
C ILE A 396 -6.73 -10.49 -0.36
N SER A 397 -6.33 -9.79 -1.41
CA SER A 397 -4.92 -9.63 -1.79
C SER A 397 -4.69 -8.33 -2.56
N LEU A 398 -3.43 -7.96 -2.75
CA LEU A 398 -3.03 -6.80 -3.54
C LEU A 398 -2.70 -7.16 -4.99
N SER A 399 -2.62 -8.46 -5.28
CA SER A 399 -2.28 -9.02 -6.59
C SER A 399 -2.93 -10.39 -6.80
N CYS A 400 -2.86 -10.93 -8.01
CA CYS A 400 -3.19 -12.32 -8.29
C CYS A 400 -2.11 -13.22 -7.66
N LEU A 401 -2.49 -14.06 -6.70
CA LEU A 401 -1.59 -14.92 -5.94
C LEU A 401 -1.39 -16.29 -6.61
N VAL A 402 -2.35 -16.72 -7.42
CA VAL A 402 -2.33 -18.03 -8.10
C VAL A 402 -3.08 -17.94 -9.42
N ASP A 403 -2.45 -18.47 -10.47
CA ASP A 403 -3.05 -18.56 -11.82
C ASP A 403 -3.96 -19.80 -11.93
N ASP A 404 -4.99 -19.83 -11.10
CA ASP A 404 -6.07 -20.82 -11.18
C ASP A 404 -7.39 -20.05 -11.37
N PRO A 405 -8.08 -20.21 -12.52
CA PRO A 405 -9.29 -19.45 -12.84
C PRO A 405 -10.47 -19.74 -11.89
N GLN A 406 -10.35 -20.73 -11.02
CA GLN A 406 -11.35 -21.03 -10.00
C GLN A 406 -11.30 -20.07 -8.81
N PHE A 407 -10.14 -19.47 -8.52
CA PHE A 407 -10.00 -18.51 -7.41
C PHE A 407 -10.21 -17.08 -7.86
N ILE A 408 -10.97 -16.33 -7.06
CA ILE A 408 -11.19 -14.91 -7.25
C ILE A 408 -10.23 -14.09 -6.37
N HIS A 409 -9.68 -13.01 -6.90
CA HIS A 409 -8.82 -12.09 -6.16
C HIS A 409 -9.53 -10.75 -6.00
N MET A 410 -9.62 -10.27 -4.76
CA MET A 410 -10.31 -9.02 -4.40
C MET A 410 -9.33 -8.08 -3.70
N THR A 411 -9.18 -6.88 -4.24
CA THR A 411 -8.19 -5.90 -3.73
C THR A 411 -8.87 -4.71 -3.08
N PRO A 412 -8.62 -4.46 -1.78
CA PRO A 412 -9.08 -3.26 -1.08
C PRO A 412 -8.15 -2.07 -1.33
N GLY A 413 -8.59 -0.88 -0.92
CA GLY A 413 -7.77 0.33 -1.02
C GLY A 413 -7.65 0.86 -2.44
N VAL A 414 -8.75 0.86 -3.18
CA VAL A 414 -8.79 1.37 -4.56
C VAL A 414 -9.41 2.76 -4.62
N ARG A 415 -8.76 3.66 -5.37
CA ARG A 415 -9.24 5.01 -5.70
C ARG A 415 -9.02 5.31 -7.18
N LEU A 416 -9.76 6.28 -7.70
CA LEU A 416 -9.58 6.76 -9.09
C LEU A 416 -8.23 7.47 -9.32
N SER A 417 -7.58 7.89 -8.24
CA SER A 417 -6.22 8.43 -8.25
C SER A 417 -5.36 7.72 -7.19
N ALA A 418 -4.12 7.40 -7.55
CA ALA A 418 -3.17 6.79 -6.62
C ALA A 418 -2.84 7.74 -5.44
N GLY A 419 -2.47 7.19 -4.29
CA GLY A 419 -2.10 7.95 -3.10
C GLY A 419 -2.18 7.13 -1.82
N GLY A 420 -2.13 7.79 -0.66
CA GLY A 420 -2.26 7.16 0.65
C GLY A 420 -3.09 8.02 1.61
N ASP A 421 -3.39 7.50 2.81
CA ASP A 421 -4.01 8.26 3.87
C ASP A 421 -3.13 8.30 5.14
N ASN A 422 -3.53 9.13 6.11
CA ASN A 422 -2.79 9.31 7.35
C ASN A 422 -2.84 8.10 8.30
N LEU A 423 -3.62 7.07 7.96
CA LEU A 423 -3.80 5.83 8.73
C LEU A 423 -3.04 4.64 8.14
N GLY A 424 -2.17 4.88 7.14
CA GLY A 424 -1.32 3.85 6.53
C GLY A 424 -1.97 3.08 5.39
N GLN A 425 -3.17 3.44 4.92
CA GLN A 425 -3.79 2.87 3.74
C GLN A 425 -3.12 3.40 2.48
N GLN A 426 -2.67 2.49 1.61
CA GLN A 426 -2.16 2.81 0.28
C GLN A 426 -3.26 2.61 -0.75
N TYR A 427 -3.42 3.54 -1.69
CA TYR A 427 -4.44 3.51 -2.72
C TYR A 427 -3.83 3.24 -4.10
N LEU A 428 -4.47 2.33 -4.83
CA LEU A 428 -4.16 1.94 -6.20
C LEU A 428 -5.31 2.35 -7.13
N THR A 429 -5.02 2.57 -8.41
CA THR A 429 -6.08 2.80 -9.40
C THR A 429 -6.73 1.47 -9.82
N PRO A 430 -7.97 1.50 -10.37
CA PRO A 430 -8.59 0.30 -10.94
C PRO A 430 -7.72 -0.39 -12.00
N SER A 431 -7.04 0.38 -12.86
CA SER A 431 -6.13 -0.16 -13.87
C SER A 431 -4.92 -0.84 -13.26
N ASP A 432 -4.30 -0.26 -12.22
CA ASP A 432 -3.17 -0.89 -11.52
C ASP A 432 -3.57 -2.25 -10.93
N VAL A 433 -4.74 -2.31 -10.29
CA VAL A 433 -5.24 -3.50 -9.62
C VAL A 433 -5.61 -4.60 -10.61
N ILE A 434 -6.37 -4.25 -11.65
CA ILE A 434 -6.95 -5.24 -12.57
C ILE A 434 -5.96 -5.64 -13.68
N VAL A 435 -5.32 -4.66 -14.34
CA VAL A 435 -4.43 -4.93 -15.49
C VAL A 435 -3.04 -5.32 -14.99
N SER A 436 -2.44 -4.47 -14.15
CA SER A 436 -1.02 -4.66 -13.78
C SER A 436 -0.82 -5.75 -12.73
N ARG A 437 -1.79 -5.93 -11.81
CA ARG A 437 -1.69 -6.89 -10.69
C ARG A 437 -2.58 -8.12 -10.83
N GLY A 438 -3.44 -8.17 -11.84
CA GLY A 438 -4.24 -9.35 -12.18
C GLY A 438 -5.37 -9.68 -11.21
N SER A 439 -5.76 -8.77 -10.30
CA SER A 439 -6.92 -8.97 -9.42
C SER A 439 -8.24 -8.93 -10.20
N ASP A 440 -9.28 -9.53 -9.67
CA ASP A 440 -10.59 -9.62 -10.36
C ASP A 440 -11.55 -8.52 -9.93
N VAL A 441 -11.57 -8.18 -8.64
CA VAL A 441 -12.54 -7.27 -8.00
C VAL A 441 -11.80 -6.16 -7.28
N ILE A 442 -12.27 -4.93 -7.46
CA ILE A 442 -11.86 -3.80 -6.64
C ILE A 442 -12.83 -3.62 -5.46
N ILE A 443 -12.31 -3.33 -4.26
CA ILE A 443 -13.11 -2.98 -3.08
C ILE A 443 -12.92 -1.50 -2.80
N VAL A 444 -14.01 -0.72 -2.87
CA VAL A 444 -14.02 0.73 -2.68
C VAL A 444 -14.92 1.07 -1.49
N GLY A 445 -14.40 1.81 -0.53
CA GLY A 445 -15.15 2.31 0.64
C GLY A 445 -15.44 3.80 0.52
N ARG A 446 -14.62 4.63 1.19
CA ARG A 446 -14.77 6.11 1.26
C ARG A 446 -14.90 6.80 -0.10
N GLY A 447 -14.28 6.26 -1.14
CA GLY A 447 -14.40 6.79 -2.51
C GLY A 447 -15.82 6.76 -3.08
N VAL A 448 -16.70 5.92 -2.51
CA VAL A 448 -18.13 5.86 -2.84
C VAL A 448 -18.97 6.46 -1.74
N TYR A 449 -18.93 5.94 -0.49
CA TYR A 449 -19.88 6.35 0.54
C TYR A 449 -19.67 7.77 1.09
N GLN A 450 -18.49 8.38 0.90
CA GLN A 450 -18.23 9.78 1.26
C GLN A 450 -18.25 10.72 0.03
N ALA A 451 -18.58 10.23 -1.16
CA ALA A 451 -18.72 11.07 -2.33
C ALA A 451 -19.97 11.97 -2.20
N GLU A 452 -19.93 13.15 -2.81
CA GLU A 452 -21.09 14.06 -2.89
C GLU A 452 -22.29 13.37 -3.57
N ASP A 453 -22.02 12.57 -4.61
CA ASP A 453 -23.00 11.68 -5.26
C ASP A 453 -22.45 10.25 -5.27
N PRO A 454 -22.83 9.40 -4.29
CA PRO A 454 -22.38 8.02 -4.20
C PRO A 454 -22.74 7.15 -5.40
N VAL A 455 -23.89 7.42 -6.04
CA VAL A 455 -24.34 6.65 -7.23
C VAL A 455 -23.43 6.95 -8.41
N LYS A 456 -23.18 8.23 -8.67
CA LYS A 456 -22.28 8.66 -9.74
C LYS A 456 -20.87 8.12 -9.53
N ALA A 457 -20.37 8.16 -8.28
CA ALA A 457 -19.07 7.59 -7.93
C ALA A 457 -19.04 6.07 -8.19
N ALA A 458 -20.06 5.33 -7.74
CA ALA A 458 -20.15 3.88 -7.96
C ALA A 458 -20.18 3.52 -9.45
N VAL A 459 -20.93 4.29 -10.27
CA VAL A 459 -20.96 4.11 -11.74
C VAL A 459 -19.57 4.32 -12.33
N GLN A 460 -18.87 5.38 -11.95
CA GLN A 460 -17.53 5.67 -12.46
C GLN A 460 -16.53 4.56 -12.09
N TYR A 461 -16.49 4.12 -10.83
CA TYR A 461 -15.63 3.00 -10.41
C TYR A 461 -15.95 1.70 -11.15
N LYS A 462 -17.24 1.39 -11.34
CA LYS A 462 -17.69 0.24 -12.11
C LYS A 462 -17.16 0.28 -13.55
N GLU A 463 -17.35 1.41 -14.23
CA GLU A 463 -16.94 1.59 -15.62
C GLU A 463 -15.42 1.46 -15.79
N GLU A 464 -14.64 2.14 -14.95
CA GLU A 464 -13.17 2.08 -15.01
C GLU A 464 -12.65 0.68 -14.68
N ALA A 465 -13.19 0.02 -13.65
CA ALA A 465 -12.77 -1.33 -13.30
C ALA A 465 -13.15 -2.36 -14.35
N PHE A 466 -14.36 -2.25 -14.94
CA PHE A 466 -14.79 -3.18 -15.96
C PHE A 466 -14.06 -2.95 -17.29
N ALA A 467 -13.74 -1.71 -17.66
CA ALA A 467 -12.88 -1.38 -18.79
C ALA A 467 -11.47 -1.96 -18.62
N ALA A 468 -10.88 -1.83 -17.43
CA ALA A 468 -9.60 -2.45 -17.10
C ALA A 468 -9.64 -3.99 -17.21
N TYR A 469 -10.74 -4.61 -16.78
CA TYR A 469 -10.96 -6.05 -16.97
C TYR A 469 -11.07 -6.43 -18.46
N MET A 470 -11.83 -5.70 -19.28
CA MET A 470 -11.92 -5.95 -20.73
C MET A 470 -10.54 -5.85 -21.39
N GLN A 471 -9.74 -4.83 -21.03
CA GLN A 471 -8.36 -4.70 -21.48
C GLN A 471 -7.50 -5.92 -21.10
N ARG A 472 -7.63 -6.45 -19.86
CA ARG A 472 -6.86 -7.61 -19.38
C ARG A 472 -7.17 -8.88 -20.19
N ILE A 473 -8.43 -9.11 -20.52
CA ILE A 473 -8.83 -10.31 -21.27
C ILE A 473 -8.65 -10.17 -22.79
N GLY A 474 -8.21 -9.01 -23.28
CA GLY A 474 -7.91 -8.76 -24.69
C GLY A 474 -9.12 -8.45 -25.57
N ASN A 475 -10.16 -7.85 -24.99
CA ASN A 475 -11.39 -7.41 -25.64
C ASN A 475 -11.52 -5.88 -25.62
#